data_47a29374786ab4237fd6c3a020ae293b
#
_entry.id   47a29374786ab4237fd6c3a020ae293b
#
_cell.length_a   1.000
_cell.length_b   1.000
_cell.length_c   1.000
_cell.angle_alpha   90.00
_cell.angle_beta   90.00
_cell.angle_gamma   90.00
#
_symmetry.space_group_name_H-M   'P 1'
#
loop_
_entity.id
_entity.type
_entity.pdbx_description
1 polymer ?
#
loop_
_entity_poly.entity_id
_entity_poly.type
_entity_poly.pdbx_seq_one_letter_code
_entity_poly.pdbx_strand_id
1 'polypeptide(L)'
;ETTESYDIGVDLGFFNNRLGLLIDYYNKLTFDRLYDEPLWSSTGFSSIKSNYGSVRNSGVEIELNATPIQTKDFSWDLGLTFAYNKGVVVDLPDNGEEKHRVGGNFVYDPATGGTKKVGGIAEGERFGGRWAFHYLGTYQTEEEAAKAPNDPNAQGRKKHAGDAIFEDVNNDGQLDSKDMIFMGYVRPDKVGGIINTLKYKGLTVRIVMDWAMGHVIDNGFKGQIMGSSRNNNNAIKEAMTNSWQSANDGSKYPKYTVQSDYDYQYRNHMRWDNQIGSSASGSTNNSLYFSKGDYLAFREVSLSYMLPLSWIRKMRLSAVEVFAGAYNIGYIKKYDGMFPEIYTGVDYGIYPRPRQYNMGVKINF
;
A
#
# COMPACT_ATOMS: atom_id res chain seq x y z
N GLU A 1 -12.48 23.77 10.51
CA GLU A 1 -12.49 22.36 10.97
C GLU A 1 -12.41 22.31 12.49
N THR A 2 -13.23 21.47 13.08
CA THR A 2 -13.25 21.22 14.54
C THR A 2 -13.10 19.72 14.78
N THR A 3 -12.37 19.34 15.84
CA THR A 3 -12.20 17.94 16.21
C THR A 3 -12.62 17.72 17.65
N GLU A 4 -13.53 16.78 17.85
CA GLU A 4 -13.86 16.21 19.16
C GLU A 4 -13.12 14.86 19.32
N SER A 5 -12.51 14.66 20.48
CA SER A 5 -11.73 13.45 20.78
C SER A 5 -12.12 12.86 22.12
N TYR A 6 -12.31 11.55 22.14
CA TYR A 6 -12.44 10.74 23.35
C TYR A 6 -11.30 9.73 23.37
N ASP A 7 -10.49 9.79 24.41
CA ASP A 7 -9.35 8.90 24.62
C ASP A 7 -9.51 8.21 25.98
N ILE A 8 -9.39 6.89 25.99
CA ILE A 8 -9.43 6.07 27.21
C ILE A 8 -8.23 5.15 27.19
N GLY A 9 -7.35 5.32 28.19
CA GLY A 9 -6.12 4.56 28.31
C GLY A 9 -5.96 3.88 29.65
N VAL A 10 -5.20 2.79 29.64
CA VAL A 10 -4.79 2.06 30.84
C VAL A 10 -3.28 1.82 30.77
N ASP A 11 -2.56 2.23 31.81
CA ASP A 11 -1.13 1.98 31.99
C ASP A 11 -0.94 0.99 33.14
N LEU A 12 -0.32 -0.15 32.83
CA LEU A 12 -0.13 -1.26 33.77
C LEU A 12 1.35 -1.60 33.89
N GLY A 13 1.84 -1.66 35.12
CA GLY A 13 3.20 -2.08 35.45
C GLY A 13 3.22 -3.37 36.29
N PHE A 14 4.02 -4.34 35.84
CA PHE A 14 4.15 -5.63 36.51
C PHE A 14 5.62 -5.94 36.81
N PHE A 15 5.86 -6.80 37.82
CA PHE A 15 7.19 -7.32 38.16
C PHE A 15 8.22 -6.20 38.43
N ASN A 16 7.88 -5.21 39.27
CA ASN A 16 8.69 -4.03 39.52
C ASN A 16 9.04 -3.26 38.22
N ASN A 17 8.07 -3.01 37.38
CA ASN A 17 8.20 -2.32 36.08
C ASN A 17 9.10 -3.04 35.07
N ARG A 18 9.32 -4.35 35.23
CA ARG A 18 9.98 -5.16 34.18
C ARG A 18 9.07 -5.48 33.00
N LEU A 19 7.76 -5.32 33.17
CA LEU A 19 6.75 -5.40 32.13
C LEU A 19 5.81 -4.21 32.29
N GLY A 20 5.82 -3.32 31.33
CA GLY A 20 4.89 -2.21 31.18
C GLY A 20 3.96 -2.47 30.00
N LEU A 21 2.68 -2.22 30.15
CA LEU A 21 1.66 -2.37 29.12
C LEU A 21 0.77 -1.12 29.13
N LEU A 22 0.77 -0.39 28.01
CA LEU A 22 -0.14 0.73 27.75
C LEU A 22 -1.13 0.28 26.69
N ILE A 23 -2.41 0.54 26.93
CA ILE A 23 -3.50 0.29 25.97
C ILE A 23 -4.36 1.53 25.92
N ASP A 24 -4.48 2.12 24.74
CA ASP A 24 -5.33 3.29 24.47
C ASP A 24 -6.38 2.97 23.42
N TYR A 25 -7.61 3.40 23.69
CA TYR A 25 -8.68 3.47 22.70
C TYR A 25 -9.00 4.94 22.44
N TYR A 26 -9.04 5.33 21.19
CA TYR A 26 -9.42 6.67 20.79
C TYR A 26 -10.58 6.67 19.79
N ASN A 27 -11.36 7.75 19.82
CA ASN A 27 -12.40 8.05 18.85
C ASN A 27 -12.38 9.56 18.58
N LYS A 28 -12.02 9.94 17.36
CA LYS A 28 -11.85 11.34 16.93
C LYS A 28 -12.83 11.62 15.80
N LEU A 29 -13.75 12.55 16.03
CA LEU A 29 -14.67 13.07 15.03
C LEU A 29 -14.21 14.47 14.60
N THR A 30 -13.82 14.57 13.33
CA THR A 30 -13.51 15.88 12.71
C THR A 30 -14.69 16.28 11.85
N PHE A 31 -15.28 17.42 12.12
CA PHE A 31 -16.43 17.98 11.41
C PHE A 31 -16.15 19.43 10.95
N ASP A 32 -17.08 20.01 10.20
CA ASP A 32 -16.88 21.32 9.54
C ASP A 32 -15.62 21.31 8.64
N ARG A 33 -15.35 20.22 7.95
CA ARG A 33 -14.19 20.09 7.10
C ARG A 33 -14.32 20.98 5.88
N LEU A 34 -13.22 21.57 5.46
CA LEU A 34 -13.17 22.30 4.19
C LEU A 34 -13.36 21.33 3.03
N TYR A 35 -14.42 21.53 2.28
CA TYR A 35 -14.80 20.72 1.14
C TYR A 35 -15.04 21.60 -0.09
N ASP A 36 -14.62 21.15 -1.26
CA ASP A 36 -14.94 21.82 -2.52
C ASP A 36 -16.29 21.27 -3.03
N GLU A 37 -17.39 21.94 -2.65
CA GLU A 37 -18.74 21.61 -3.05
C GLU A 37 -18.94 21.91 -4.54
N PRO A 38 -19.27 20.91 -5.38
CA PRO A 38 -19.47 21.14 -6.80
C PRO A 38 -20.72 22.00 -7.05
N LEU A 39 -20.57 22.99 -7.93
CA LEU A 39 -21.68 23.85 -8.34
C LEU A 39 -22.20 23.48 -9.71
N TRP A 40 -23.48 23.80 -9.94
CA TRP A 40 -24.09 23.66 -11.25
C TRP A 40 -23.32 24.49 -12.29
N SER A 41 -23.11 23.95 -13.47
CA SER A 41 -22.37 24.64 -14.55
C SER A 41 -22.98 26.00 -14.95
N SER A 42 -24.26 26.20 -14.68
CA SER A 42 -24.97 27.48 -14.91
C SER A 42 -24.45 28.63 -14.03
N THR A 43 -23.75 28.35 -12.92
CA THR A 43 -23.18 29.38 -12.05
C THR A 43 -21.88 29.99 -12.59
N GLY A 44 -21.24 29.33 -13.56
CA GLY A 44 -19.94 29.73 -14.11
C GLY A 44 -18.74 29.33 -13.22
N PHE A 45 -18.97 28.66 -12.10
CA PHE A 45 -17.94 28.15 -11.20
C PHE A 45 -18.03 26.61 -11.12
N SER A 46 -16.90 25.93 -10.98
CA SER A 46 -16.87 24.48 -10.82
C SER A 46 -17.18 24.01 -9.40
N SER A 47 -16.80 24.80 -8.40
CA SER A 47 -17.03 24.49 -6.98
C SER A 47 -16.95 25.74 -6.12
N ILE A 48 -17.44 25.63 -4.90
CA ILE A 48 -17.26 26.60 -3.82
C ILE A 48 -16.68 25.89 -2.60
N LYS A 49 -15.82 26.58 -1.84
CA LYS A 49 -15.34 26.06 -0.55
C LYS A 49 -16.42 26.22 0.51
N SER A 50 -16.88 25.13 1.07
CA SER A 50 -17.83 25.09 2.17
C SER A 50 -17.23 24.34 3.37
N ASN A 51 -17.75 24.65 4.56
CA ASN A 51 -17.41 23.91 5.79
C ASN A 51 -18.42 22.78 5.97
N TYR A 52 -18.21 21.70 5.27
CA TYR A 52 -19.12 20.57 5.28
C TYR A 52 -18.37 19.26 5.25
N GLY A 53 -18.96 18.25 5.87
CA GLY A 53 -18.42 16.91 5.90
C GLY A 53 -17.73 16.56 7.20
N SER A 54 -17.89 15.32 7.58
CA SER A 54 -17.36 14.80 8.83
C SER A 54 -16.66 13.46 8.62
N VAL A 55 -15.57 13.24 9.35
CA VAL A 55 -14.78 12.02 9.31
C VAL A 55 -14.51 11.55 10.72
N ARG A 56 -14.74 10.28 10.97
CA ARG A 56 -14.40 9.63 12.22
C ARG A 56 -13.18 8.74 12.06
N ASN A 57 -12.19 8.93 12.92
CA ASN A 57 -11.06 8.03 13.09
C ASN A 57 -11.14 7.40 14.47
N SER A 58 -11.19 6.07 14.52
CA SER A 58 -11.20 5.31 15.77
C SER A 58 -10.19 4.19 15.71
N GLY A 59 -9.59 3.87 16.86
CA GLY A 59 -8.54 2.88 16.88
C GLY A 59 -8.14 2.45 18.27
N VAL A 60 -7.23 1.48 18.29
CA VAL A 60 -6.59 0.95 19.48
C VAL A 60 -5.09 1.05 19.28
N GLU A 61 -4.39 1.56 20.29
CA GLU A 61 -2.93 1.60 20.36
C GLU A 61 -2.46 0.78 21.55
N ILE A 62 -1.43 -0.03 21.35
CA ILE A 62 -0.85 -0.88 22.39
C ILE A 62 0.66 -0.68 22.38
N GLU A 63 1.22 -0.38 23.51
CA GLU A 63 2.66 -0.36 23.76
C GLU A 63 3.01 -1.36 24.85
N LEU A 64 3.97 -2.22 24.57
CA LEU A 64 4.51 -3.17 25.53
C LEU A 64 6.02 -2.94 25.65
N ASN A 65 6.46 -2.63 26.87
CA ASN A 65 7.86 -2.52 27.22
C ASN A 65 8.19 -3.64 28.22
N ALA A 66 9.19 -4.45 27.90
CA ALA A 66 9.57 -5.57 28.73
C ALA A 66 11.09 -5.65 28.88
N THR A 67 11.54 -6.06 30.08
CA THR A 67 12.92 -6.52 30.33
C THR A 67 12.86 -8.00 30.73
N PRO A 68 12.71 -8.93 29.71
CA PRO A 68 12.53 -10.34 30.00
C PRO A 68 13.69 -10.95 30.79
N ILE A 69 14.89 -10.53 30.47
CA ILE A 69 16.12 -11.02 31.14
C ILE A 69 16.93 -9.84 31.65
N GLN A 70 17.25 -9.89 32.92
CA GLN A 70 18.14 -8.94 33.57
C GLN A 70 19.03 -9.67 34.57
N THR A 71 20.32 -9.68 34.30
CA THR A 71 21.35 -10.24 35.17
C THR A 71 22.44 -9.17 35.43
N LYS A 72 23.47 -9.50 36.18
CA LYS A 72 24.59 -8.58 36.43
C LYS A 72 25.31 -8.20 35.12
N ASP A 73 25.46 -9.13 34.22
CA ASP A 73 26.28 -8.95 33.01
C ASP A 73 25.44 -8.87 31.72
N PHE A 74 24.16 -9.24 31.75
CA PHE A 74 23.29 -9.29 30.56
C PHE A 74 21.92 -8.69 30.85
N SER A 75 21.43 -7.84 29.93
CA SER A 75 20.03 -7.41 29.88
C SER A 75 19.47 -7.51 28.47
N TRP A 76 18.20 -7.85 28.38
CA TRP A 76 17.41 -7.80 27.15
C TRP A 76 16.19 -6.92 27.38
N ASP A 77 16.13 -5.80 26.66
CA ASP A 77 15.00 -4.87 26.67
C ASP A 77 14.25 -4.99 25.35
N LEU A 78 12.94 -5.18 25.42
CA LEU A 78 12.02 -5.38 24.29
C LEU A 78 10.93 -4.32 24.34
N GLY A 79 10.80 -3.53 23.27
CA GLY A 79 9.67 -2.64 23.03
C GLY A 79 8.85 -3.14 21.83
N LEU A 80 7.53 -3.25 22.01
CA LEU A 80 6.58 -3.58 20.95
C LEU A 80 5.51 -2.50 20.88
N THR A 81 5.19 -2.03 19.68
CA THR A 81 4.05 -1.15 19.45
C THR A 81 3.10 -1.76 18.43
N PHE A 82 1.83 -1.55 18.62
CA PHE A 82 0.75 -1.93 17.71
C PHE A 82 -0.27 -0.81 17.66
N ALA A 83 -0.71 -0.43 16.47
CA ALA A 83 -1.83 0.47 16.29
C ALA A 83 -2.77 -0.07 15.21
N TYR A 84 -4.06 -0.05 15.50
CA TYR A 84 -5.15 -0.28 14.56
C TYR A 84 -5.95 0.99 14.42
N ASN A 85 -6.14 1.47 13.19
CA ASN A 85 -6.93 2.67 12.90
C ASN A 85 -7.95 2.39 11.79
N LYS A 86 -9.18 2.86 12.01
CA LYS A 86 -10.26 2.84 11.02
C LYS A 86 -10.80 4.26 10.82
N GLY A 87 -10.60 4.81 9.62
CA GLY A 87 -11.20 6.08 9.21
C GLY A 87 -12.46 5.85 8.40
N VAL A 88 -13.56 6.49 8.78
CA VAL A 88 -14.89 6.36 8.14
C VAL A 88 -15.44 7.75 7.87
N VAL A 89 -16.02 7.96 6.70
CA VAL A 89 -16.81 9.15 6.38
C VAL A 89 -18.11 9.10 7.18
N VAL A 90 -18.45 10.17 7.88
CA VAL A 90 -19.66 10.23 8.71
C VAL A 90 -20.75 11.00 8.00
N ASP A 91 -20.38 12.12 7.35
CA ASP A 91 -21.33 13.04 6.76
C ASP A 91 -20.72 13.72 5.53
N LEU A 92 -21.51 13.91 4.47
CA LEU A 92 -21.17 14.59 3.23
C LEU A 92 -22.32 15.50 2.80
N PRO A 93 -22.07 16.52 1.96
CA PRO A 93 -23.14 17.33 1.35
C PRO A 93 -24.15 16.46 0.60
N ASP A 94 -25.44 16.78 0.75
CA ASP A 94 -26.49 16.13 -0.01
C ASP A 94 -26.33 16.47 -1.51
N ASN A 95 -26.13 15.42 -2.30
CA ASN A 95 -25.96 15.51 -3.73
C ASN A 95 -26.97 14.64 -4.52
N GLY A 96 -27.99 14.12 -3.83
CA GLY A 96 -29.02 13.24 -4.40
C GLY A 96 -28.56 11.81 -4.69
N GLU A 97 -27.30 11.45 -4.39
CA GLU A 97 -26.76 10.11 -4.55
C GLU A 97 -26.92 9.28 -3.27
N GLU A 98 -26.98 7.97 -3.41
CA GLU A 98 -27.00 7.07 -2.24
C GLU A 98 -25.74 7.28 -1.38
N LYS A 99 -25.92 7.47 -0.05
CA LYS A 99 -24.85 7.79 0.92
C LYS A 99 -24.08 9.06 0.55
N HIS A 100 -24.74 9.99 -0.13
CA HIS A 100 -24.14 11.24 -0.65
C HIS A 100 -22.79 11.02 -1.34
N ARG A 101 -22.70 9.91 -2.09
CA ARG A 101 -21.45 9.44 -2.69
C ARG A 101 -20.90 10.42 -3.73
N VAL A 102 -19.60 10.71 -3.63
CA VAL A 102 -18.85 11.51 -4.59
C VAL A 102 -17.89 10.61 -5.37
N GLY A 103 -18.10 10.53 -6.68
CA GLY A 103 -17.32 9.65 -7.57
C GLY A 103 -17.74 8.18 -7.45
N GLY A 104 -16.82 7.28 -7.83
CA GLY A 104 -17.04 5.85 -7.81
C GLY A 104 -17.53 5.28 -9.14
N ASN A 105 -17.70 3.95 -9.19
CA ASN A 105 -18.12 3.18 -10.34
C ASN A 105 -19.31 2.28 -9.98
N PHE A 106 -20.15 1.95 -10.97
CA PHE A 106 -21.16 0.92 -10.81
C PHE A 106 -20.52 -0.45 -11.05
N VAL A 107 -20.67 -1.35 -10.07
CA VAL A 107 -20.25 -2.75 -10.17
C VAL A 107 -21.44 -3.67 -9.99
N TYR A 108 -21.31 -4.92 -10.41
CA TYR A 108 -22.31 -5.94 -10.17
C TYR A 108 -22.47 -6.21 -8.68
N ASP A 109 -23.69 -6.36 -8.24
CA ASP A 109 -24.04 -6.76 -6.87
C ASP A 109 -24.65 -8.16 -6.83
N PRO A 110 -23.87 -9.19 -6.46
CA PRO A 110 -24.37 -10.56 -6.45
C PRO A 110 -25.51 -10.80 -5.45
N ALA A 111 -25.66 -9.91 -4.45
CA ALA A 111 -26.74 -10.05 -3.48
C ALA A 111 -28.12 -9.70 -4.04
N THR A 112 -28.17 -8.79 -5.00
CA THR A 112 -29.42 -8.31 -5.61
C THR A 112 -29.59 -8.75 -7.07
N GLY A 113 -28.50 -9.21 -7.70
CA GLY A 113 -28.47 -9.44 -9.17
C GLY A 113 -28.45 -8.16 -10.00
N GLY A 114 -28.38 -7.00 -9.34
CA GLY A 114 -28.33 -5.68 -9.96
C GLY A 114 -26.94 -5.04 -9.93
N THR A 115 -26.91 -3.72 -9.86
CA THR A 115 -25.67 -2.96 -9.70
C THR A 115 -25.69 -2.13 -8.43
N LYS A 116 -24.50 -1.90 -7.86
CA LYS A 116 -24.27 -0.96 -6.75
C LYS A 116 -23.13 -0.02 -7.10
N LYS A 117 -23.21 1.22 -6.61
CA LYS A 117 -22.14 2.21 -6.77
C LYS A 117 -21.10 2.02 -5.66
N VAL A 118 -19.82 1.91 -6.02
CA VAL A 118 -18.72 1.62 -5.09
C VAL A 118 -17.52 2.52 -5.36
N GLY A 119 -16.58 2.59 -4.41
CA GLY A 119 -15.43 3.47 -4.51
C GLY A 119 -15.80 4.93 -4.33
N GLY A 120 -14.92 5.85 -4.70
CA GLY A 120 -15.11 7.26 -4.37
C GLY A 120 -15.08 7.51 -2.86
N ILE A 121 -15.90 8.48 -2.41
CA ILE A 121 -16.10 8.85 -1.01
C ILE A 121 -17.59 8.75 -0.72
N ALA A 122 -17.98 8.01 0.34
CA ALA A 122 -19.38 7.82 0.70
C ALA A 122 -19.56 7.68 2.21
N GLU A 123 -20.70 8.11 2.71
CA GLU A 123 -21.04 7.98 4.13
C GLU A 123 -21.08 6.53 4.59
N GLY A 124 -20.55 6.29 5.80
CA GLY A 124 -20.43 4.96 6.39
C GLY A 124 -19.29 4.12 5.84
N GLU A 125 -18.56 4.60 4.82
CA GLU A 125 -17.49 3.85 4.17
C GLU A 125 -16.08 4.34 4.55
N ARG A 126 -15.10 3.43 4.46
CA ARG A 126 -13.67 3.77 4.63
C ARG A 126 -13.14 4.44 3.38
N PHE A 127 -12.16 5.31 3.57
CA PHE A 127 -11.42 5.92 2.46
C PHE A 127 -10.50 4.95 1.74
N GLY A 128 -10.31 5.20 0.45
CA GLY A 128 -9.24 4.60 -0.34
C GLY A 128 -9.47 3.15 -0.73
N GLY A 129 -10.72 2.70 -0.80
CA GLY A 129 -11.08 1.44 -1.43
C GLY A 129 -10.73 1.45 -2.93
N ARG A 130 -10.12 0.38 -3.42
CA ARG A 130 -9.77 0.20 -4.83
C ARG A 130 -10.57 -0.93 -5.45
N TRP A 131 -10.95 -0.72 -6.69
CA TRP A 131 -11.71 -1.64 -7.53
C TRP A 131 -11.00 -1.79 -8.86
N ALA A 132 -10.92 -3.00 -9.38
CA ALA A 132 -10.22 -3.28 -10.63
C ALA A 132 -10.77 -4.54 -11.28
N PHE A 133 -10.50 -4.72 -12.58
CA PHE A 133 -10.81 -5.95 -13.30
C PHE A 133 -9.97 -7.12 -12.82
N HIS A 134 -10.60 -8.28 -12.64
CA HIS A 134 -9.91 -9.49 -12.23
C HIS A 134 -9.24 -10.17 -13.42
N TYR A 135 -7.91 -10.17 -13.45
CA TYR A 135 -7.11 -10.83 -14.47
C TYR A 135 -7.04 -12.33 -14.18
N LEU A 136 -7.45 -13.15 -15.15
CA LEU A 136 -7.48 -14.62 -15.04
C LEU A 136 -6.33 -15.30 -15.77
N GLY A 137 -5.63 -14.61 -16.66
CA GLY A 137 -4.57 -15.16 -17.48
C GLY A 137 -4.62 -14.67 -18.93
N THR A 138 -4.12 -15.52 -19.84
CA THR A 138 -4.10 -15.22 -21.27
C THR A 138 -4.84 -16.28 -22.06
N TYR A 139 -5.53 -15.89 -23.13
CA TYR A 139 -6.09 -16.83 -24.09
C TYR A 139 -4.98 -17.65 -24.73
N GLN A 140 -5.09 -18.97 -24.65
CA GLN A 140 -4.04 -19.86 -25.13
C GLN A 140 -4.21 -20.19 -26.62
N THR A 141 -5.45 -20.18 -27.13
CA THR A 141 -5.77 -20.48 -28.53
C THR A 141 -6.75 -19.47 -29.11
N GLU A 142 -6.86 -19.42 -30.44
CA GLU A 142 -7.83 -18.58 -31.11
C GLU A 142 -9.27 -19.05 -30.84
N GLU A 143 -9.50 -20.37 -30.63
CA GLU A 143 -10.79 -20.92 -30.28
C GLU A 143 -11.26 -20.47 -28.88
N GLU A 144 -10.34 -20.33 -27.92
CA GLU A 144 -10.63 -19.75 -26.62
C GLU A 144 -10.93 -18.25 -26.76
N ALA A 145 -10.09 -17.52 -27.48
CA ALA A 145 -10.25 -16.09 -27.70
C ALA A 145 -11.55 -15.74 -28.43
N ALA A 146 -12.04 -16.60 -29.34
CA ALA A 146 -13.30 -16.42 -30.04
C ALA A 146 -14.54 -16.44 -29.10
N LYS A 147 -14.42 -16.99 -27.90
CA LYS A 147 -15.47 -17.03 -26.86
C LYS A 147 -15.39 -15.90 -25.87
N ALA A 148 -14.45 -14.96 -26.05
CA ALA A 148 -14.27 -13.83 -25.15
C ALA A 148 -15.55 -12.99 -25.04
N PRO A 149 -15.88 -12.46 -23.85
CA PRO A 149 -16.92 -11.47 -23.70
C PRO A 149 -16.67 -10.27 -24.61
N ASN A 150 -17.77 -9.63 -25.05
CA ASN A 150 -17.65 -8.41 -25.81
C ASN A 150 -17.09 -7.28 -24.95
N ASP A 151 -16.08 -6.59 -25.48
CA ASP A 151 -15.48 -5.44 -24.83
C ASP A 151 -15.87 -4.16 -25.60
N PRO A 152 -16.82 -3.35 -25.08
CA PRO A 152 -17.30 -2.15 -25.77
C PRO A 152 -16.17 -1.13 -26.06
N ASN A 153 -15.13 -1.11 -25.23
CA ASN A 153 -13.99 -0.19 -25.36
C ASN A 153 -12.92 -0.68 -26.35
N ALA A 154 -12.99 -1.94 -26.79
CA ALA A 154 -12.09 -2.48 -27.79
C ALA A 154 -12.40 -1.99 -29.23
N GLN A 155 -13.43 -1.14 -29.39
CA GLN A 155 -13.83 -0.56 -30.68
C GLN A 155 -14.06 -1.63 -31.76
N GLY A 156 -14.77 -2.71 -31.41
CA GLY A 156 -15.10 -3.81 -32.32
C GLY A 156 -13.98 -4.81 -32.61
N ARG A 157 -12.83 -4.64 -31.97
CA ARG A 157 -11.70 -5.59 -32.08
C ARG A 157 -11.94 -6.82 -31.24
N LYS A 158 -11.71 -8.01 -31.83
CA LYS A 158 -11.84 -9.29 -31.16
C LYS A 158 -10.56 -9.66 -30.45
N LYS A 159 -10.67 -10.46 -29.39
CA LYS A 159 -9.52 -11.06 -28.70
C LYS A 159 -8.84 -12.09 -29.59
N HIS A 160 -7.54 -12.28 -29.36
CA HIS A 160 -6.66 -13.26 -30.00
C HIS A 160 -5.86 -14.05 -28.96
N ALA A 161 -5.28 -15.15 -29.38
CA ALA A 161 -4.33 -15.90 -28.54
C ALA A 161 -3.19 -14.95 -28.06
N GLY A 162 -2.87 -15.05 -26.77
CA GLY A 162 -1.91 -14.17 -26.10
C GLY A 162 -2.51 -12.88 -25.52
N ASP A 163 -3.79 -12.58 -25.77
CA ASP A 163 -4.48 -11.44 -25.16
C ASP A 163 -4.91 -11.76 -23.71
N ALA A 164 -5.11 -10.71 -22.91
CA ALA A 164 -5.51 -10.84 -21.51
C ALA A 164 -6.97 -11.31 -21.37
N ILE A 165 -7.18 -12.25 -20.44
CA ILE A 165 -8.50 -12.68 -19.98
C ILE A 165 -8.85 -11.90 -18.73
N PHE A 166 -10.02 -11.25 -18.73
CA PHE A 166 -10.64 -10.65 -17.55
C PHE A 166 -11.96 -11.35 -17.25
N GLU A 167 -12.29 -11.43 -15.97
CA GLU A 167 -13.51 -12.06 -15.49
C GLU A 167 -14.74 -11.23 -15.86
N ASP A 168 -15.72 -11.88 -16.50
CA ASP A 168 -17.08 -11.39 -16.65
C ASP A 168 -17.85 -11.81 -15.40
N VAL A 169 -17.89 -10.94 -14.40
CA VAL A 169 -18.34 -11.24 -13.02
C VAL A 169 -19.85 -11.50 -12.97
N ASN A 170 -20.61 -10.82 -13.82
CA ASN A 170 -22.07 -10.95 -13.89
C ASN A 170 -22.55 -11.93 -14.97
N ASN A 171 -21.64 -12.45 -15.80
CA ASN A 171 -21.90 -13.37 -16.91
C ASN A 171 -22.90 -12.82 -17.93
N ASP A 172 -22.87 -11.49 -18.19
CA ASP A 172 -23.73 -10.86 -19.20
C ASP A 172 -23.11 -10.88 -20.62
N GLY A 173 -21.91 -11.42 -20.75
CA GLY A 173 -21.17 -11.51 -22.00
C GLY A 173 -20.51 -10.20 -22.43
N GLN A 174 -20.39 -9.22 -21.53
CA GLN A 174 -19.73 -7.94 -21.77
C GLN A 174 -18.68 -7.68 -20.68
N LEU A 175 -17.60 -6.97 -21.05
CA LEU A 175 -16.60 -6.49 -20.09
C LEU A 175 -16.78 -4.99 -19.90
N ASP A 176 -17.39 -4.61 -18.79
CA ASP A 176 -17.60 -3.20 -18.43
C ASP A 176 -17.30 -2.95 -16.94
N SER A 177 -17.60 -1.74 -16.44
CA SER A 177 -17.32 -1.40 -15.04
C SER A 177 -18.01 -2.31 -14.03
N LYS A 178 -19.07 -3.04 -14.42
CA LYS A 178 -19.78 -3.99 -13.54
C LYS A 178 -18.89 -5.16 -13.11
N ASP A 179 -17.87 -5.49 -13.93
CA ASP A 179 -16.95 -6.61 -13.68
C ASP A 179 -15.75 -6.26 -12.78
N MET A 180 -15.71 -5.04 -12.26
CA MET A 180 -14.68 -4.68 -11.30
C MET A 180 -14.96 -5.31 -9.93
N ILE A 181 -13.91 -5.89 -9.33
CA ILE A 181 -13.95 -6.46 -7.97
C ILE A 181 -13.16 -5.61 -6.98
N PHE A 182 -13.48 -5.77 -5.69
CA PHE A 182 -12.78 -5.07 -4.62
C PHE A 182 -11.37 -5.63 -4.42
N MET A 183 -10.36 -4.78 -4.59
CA MET A 183 -8.95 -5.14 -4.43
C MET A 183 -8.42 -4.94 -3.01
N GLY A 184 -9.03 -4.05 -2.24
CA GLY A 184 -8.60 -3.69 -0.88
C GLY A 184 -8.50 -2.18 -0.68
N TYR A 185 -8.01 -1.79 0.50
CA TYR A 185 -7.75 -0.41 0.85
C TYR A 185 -6.29 -0.04 0.64
N VAL A 186 -6.01 1.20 0.22
CA VAL A 186 -4.65 1.68 -0.06
C VAL A 186 -3.85 2.07 1.19
N ARG A 187 -4.53 2.28 2.31
CA ARG A 187 -3.87 2.62 3.58
C ARG A 187 -3.87 1.42 4.52
N PRO A 188 -2.74 1.11 5.16
CA PRO A 188 -2.70 0.07 6.18
C PRO A 188 -3.64 0.43 7.33
N ASP A 189 -4.33 -0.55 7.86
CA ASP A 189 -5.14 -0.40 9.07
C ASP A 189 -4.41 -0.88 10.33
N LYS A 190 -3.33 -1.61 10.17
CA LYS A 190 -2.48 -2.12 11.24
C LYS A 190 -1.04 -1.75 10.98
N VAL A 191 -0.43 -1.10 11.97
CA VAL A 191 0.99 -0.74 11.94
C VAL A 191 1.61 -1.03 13.30
N GLY A 192 2.92 -1.20 13.32
CA GLY A 192 3.61 -1.40 14.59
C GLY A 192 5.12 -1.37 14.46
N GLY A 193 5.79 -1.48 15.61
CA GLY A 193 7.23 -1.47 15.70
C GLY A 193 7.75 -2.51 16.69
N ILE A 194 9.00 -2.90 16.51
CA ILE A 194 9.72 -3.83 17.37
C ILE A 194 11.10 -3.24 17.63
N ILE A 195 11.42 -3.02 18.89
CA ILE A 195 12.74 -2.55 19.32
C ILE A 195 13.33 -3.61 20.23
N ASN A 196 14.47 -4.17 19.85
CA ASN A 196 15.24 -5.06 20.69
C ASN A 196 16.55 -4.38 21.08
N THR A 197 16.88 -4.36 22.37
CA THR A 197 18.16 -3.90 22.88
C THR A 197 18.76 -4.99 23.77
N LEU A 198 19.89 -5.52 23.37
CA LEU A 198 20.63 -6.55 24.07
C LEU A 198 21.93 -5.93 24.60
N LYS A 199 22.19 -6.04 25.88
CA LYS A 199 23.42 -5.53 26.53
C LYS A 199 24.17 -6.67 27.20
N TYR A 200 25.46 -6.77 26.93
CA TYR A 200 26.34 -7.75 27.56
C TYR A 200 27.74 -7.17 27.81
N LYS A 201 28.13 -6.99 29.06
CA LYS A 201 29.49 -6.54 29.45
C LYS A 201 30.04 -5.36 28.65
N GLY A 202 29.25 -4.31 28.48
CA GLY A 202 29.65 -3.12 27.69
C GLY A 202 29.30 -3.20 26.22
N LEU A 203 28.95 -4.37 25.65
CA LEU A 203 28.44 -4.54 24.33
C LEU A 203 26.94 -4.24 24.32
N THR A 204 26.48 -3.43 23.38
CA THR A 204 25.06 -3.17 23.13
C THR A 204 24.74 -3.48 21.67
N VAL A 205 23.72 -4.28 21.43
CA VAL A 205 23.12 -4.54 20.12
C VAL A 205 21.70 -3.99 20.14
N ARG A 206 21.37 -3.13 19.19
CA ARG A 206 20.02 -2.59 19.02
C ARG A 206 19.50 -2.94 17.63
N ILE A 207 18.28 -3.46 17.58
CA ILE A 207 17.57 -3.82 16.35
C ILE A 207 16.22 -3.12 16.38
N VAL A 208 15.94 -2.32 15.34
CA VAL A 208 14.66 -1.63 15.17
C VAL A 208 14.00 -2.10 13.88
N MET A 209 12.78 -2.52 14.01
CA MET A 209 11.92 -2.94 12.89
C MET A 209 10.57 -2.24 13.00
N ASP A 210 9.92 -1.98 11.87
CA ASP A 210 8.51 -1.60 11.81
C ASP A 210 7.79 -2.39 10.71
N TRP A 211 6.49 -2.46 10.84
CA TRP A 211 5.66 -3.20 9.92
C TRP A 211 4.33 -2.49 9.66
N ALA A 212 3.74 -2.77 8.50
CA ALA A 212 2.39 -2.34 8.14
C ALA A 212 1.67 -3.48 7.41
N MET A 213 0.36 -3.60 7.66
CA MET A 213 -0.48 -4.66 7.10
C MET A 213 -1.88 -4.15 6.77
N GLY A 214 -2.58 -4.88 5.88
CA GLY A 214 -3.99 -4.66 5.58
C GLY A 214 -4.22 -3.67 4.44
N HIS A 215 -3.23 -3.44 3.58
CA HIS A 215 -3.37 -2.56 2.43
C HIS A 215 -2.91 -3.20 1.12
N VAL A 216 -3.31 -2.58 0.02
CA VAL A 216 -2.91 -2.97 -1.34
C VAL A 216 -2.18 -1.84 -2.04
N ILE A 217 -1.29 -2.22 -2.94
CA ILE A 217 -0.54 -1.30 -3.79
C ILE A 217 -0.80 -1.68 -5.24
N ASP A 218 -1.20 -0.71 -6.04
CA ASP A 218 -1.23 -0.80 -7.50
C ASP A 218 0.15 -0.43 -8.03
N ASN A 219 0.84 -1.37 -8.68
CA ASN A 219 2.14 -1.14 -9.29
C ASN A 219 1.96 -0.53 -10.70
N GLY A 220 1.56 0.73 -10.75
CA GLY A 220 1.35 1.47 -11.98
C GLY A 220 2.63 1.57 -12.83
N PHE A 221 3.80 1.72 -12.19
CA PHE A 221 5.08 1.71 -12.90
C PHE A 221 5.30 0.38 -13.63
N LYS A 222 5.06 -0.76 -12.96
CA LYS A 222 5.16 -2.08 -13.58
C LYS A 222 4.15 -2.23 -14.72
N GLY A 223 2.92 -1.77 -14.53
CA GLY A 223 1.90 -1.74 -15.57
C GLY A 223 2.36 -1.03 -16.83
N GLN A 224 3.01 0.13 -16.70
CA GLN A 224 3.52 0.90 -17.83
C GLN A 224 4.62 0.19 -18.60
N ILE A 225 5.56 -0.48 -17.91
CA ILE A 225 6.72 -1.10 -18.56
C ILE A 225 6.51 -2.54 -19.00
N MET A 226 5.45 -3.20 -18.50
CA MET A 226 5.11 -4.59 -18.85
C MET A 226 4.16 -4.68 -20.06
N GLY A 227 3.46 -3.60 -20.39
CA GLY A 227 2.42 -3.61 -21.41
C GLY A 227 2.94 -3.60 -22.84
N SER A 228 3.83 -2.69 -23.12
CA SER A 228 4.44 -2.51 -24.44
C SER A 228 5.68 -1.64 -24.33
N SER A 229 6.52 -1.63 -25.36
CA SER A 229 7.63 -0.68 -25.46
C SER A 229 7.09 0.73 -25.71
N ARG A 230 6.72 1.41 -24.64
CA ARG A 230 6.17 2.76 -24.71
C ARG A 230 7.27 3.82 -24.73
N ASN A 231 7.14 4.82 -25.60
CA ASN A 231 8.01 6.00 -25.64
C ASN A 231 9.50 5.67 -25.65
N ASN A 232 9.90 4.60 -26.32
CA ASN A 232 11.29 4.13 -26.38
C ASN A 232 11.87 3.73 -24.99
N ASN A 233 11.01 3.41 -24.02
CA ASN A 233 11.47 2.88 -22.74
C ASN A 233 12.08 1.49 -22.89
N ASN A 234 13.08 1.19 -22.09
CA ASN A 234 13.66 -0.14 -22.04
C ASN A 234 12.63 -1.12 -21.43
N ALA A 235 12.48 -2.28 -22.05
CA ALA A 235 11.73 -3.38 -21.47
C ALA A 235 12.46 -3.97 -20.26
N ILE A 236 11.73 -4.36 -19.23
CA ILE A 236 12.31 -5.13 -18.13
C ILE A 236 12.45 -6.59 -18.55
N LYS A 237 13.44 -7.28 -17.99
CA LYS A 237 13.70 -8.70 -18.28
C LYS A 237 12.44 -9.57 -18.12
N GLU A 238 11.65 -9.34 -17.10
CA GLU A 238 10.42 -10.08 -16.82
C GLU A 238 9.40 -9.98 -17.96
N ALA A 239 9.28 -8.80 -18.63
CA ALA A 239 8.43 -8.62 -19.79
C ALA A 239 8.87 -9.50 -20.98
N MET A 240 10.15 -9.72 -21.12
CA MET A 240 10.69 -10.52 -22.22
C MET A 240 10.64 -12.03 -21.95
N THR A 241 10.74 -12.43 -20.67
CA THR A 241 10.85 -13.87 -20.32
C THR A 241 9.54 -14.51 -19.89
N ASN A 242 8.57 -13.70 -19.40
CA ASN A 242 7.35 -14.20 -18.77
C ASN A 242 6.07 -13.72 -19.49
N SER A 243 6.21 -13.08 -20.64
CA SER A 243 5.06 -12.76 -21.52
C SER A 243 4.82 -13.89 -22.51
N TRP A 244 3.56 -14.09 -22.84
CA TRP A 244 3.08 -15.13 -23.71
C TRP A 244 3.79 -15.13 -25.09
N GLN A 245 4.30 -16.28 -25.51
CA GLN A 245 4.96 -16.52 -26.80
C GLN A 245 4.20 -17.56 -27.62
N SER A 246 3.64 -18.58 -26.97
CA SER A 246 2.91 -19.67 -27.59
C SER A 246 1.96 -20.34 -26.61
N ALA A 247 1.00 -21.09 -27.12
CA ALA A 247 0.05 -21.82 -26.30
C ALA A 247 0.74 -22.70 -25.24
N ASN A 248 0.26 -22.63 -24.00
CA ASN A 248 0.74 -23.42 -22.85
C ASN A 248 2.22 -23.24 -22.49
N ASP A 249 2.80 -22.07 -22.79
CA ASP A 249 4.19 -21.75 -22.45
C ASP A 249 4.40 -21.41 -20.95
N GLY A 250 3.32 -21.40 -20.15
CA GLY A 250 3.36 -21.09 -18.72
C GLY A 250 3.60 -19.61 -18.40
N SER A 251 3.42 -18.73 -19.39
CA SER A 251 3.61 -17.28 -19.22
C SER A 251 2.63 -16.68 -18.22
N LYS A 252 3.13 -15.74 -17.44
CA LYS A 252 2.34 -15.00 -16.45
C LYS A 252 1.60 -13.80 -17.06
N TYR A 253 2.15 -13.22 -18.12
CA TYR A 253 1.69 -11.97 -18.69
C TYR A 253 1.21 -12.17 -20.12
N PRO A 254 0.26 -11.35 -20.59
CA PRO A 254 -0.16 -11.33 -21.98
C PRO A 254 1.03 -11.04 -22.91
N LYS A 255 0.83 -11.29 -24.18
CA LYS A 255 1.82 -11.03 -25.24
C LYS A 255 2.42 -9.62 -25.10
N TYR A 256 3.73 -9.52 -25.16
CA TYR A 256 4.43 -8.24 -25.20
C TYR A 256 4.47 -7.72 -26.63
N THR A 257 4.14 -6.44 -26.82
CA THR A 257 4.07 -5.85 -28.15
C THR A 257 4.62 -4.43 -28.18
N VAL A 258 4.75 -3.87 -29.36
CA VAL A 258 5.17 -2.49 -29.55
C VAL A 258 4.00 -1.51 -29.44
N GLN A 259 4.25 -0.28 -29.04
CA GLN A 259 3.22 0.75 -28.89
C GLN A 259 2.45 1.06 -30.17
N SER A 260 3.06 0.89 -31.34
CA SER A 260 2.43 1.11 -32.63
C SER A 260 1.42 0.04 -33.06
N ASP A 261 1.33 -1.08 -32.33
CA ASP A 261 0.29 -2.06 -32.55
C ASP A 261 -1.03 -1.60 -31.91
N TYR A 262 -1.71 -0.68 -32.58
CA TYR A 262 -2.95 -0.10 -32.07
C TYR A 262 -4.06 -1.13 -31.91
N ASP A 263 -4.13 -2.15 -32.76
CA ASP A 263 -5.16 -3.19 -32.64
C ASP A 263 -4.99 -3.98 -31.35
N TYR A 264 -3.76 -4.36 -31.02
CA TYR A 264 -3.45 -4.99 -29.74
C TYR A 264 -3.76 -4.07 -28.56
N GLN A 265 -3.40 -2.78 -28.66
CA GLN A 265 -3.63 -1.80 -27.61
C GLN A 265 -5.12 -1.67 -27.27
N TYR A 266 -6.00 -1.54 -28.29
CA TYR A 266 -7.43 -1.39 -28.09
C TYR A 266 -8.09 -2.65 -27.54
N ARG A 267 -7.75 -3.85 -28.01
CA ARG A 267 -8.34 -5.08 -27.49
C ARG A 267 -7.81 -5.51 -26.12
N ASN A 268 -6.71 -4.89 -25.64
CA ASN A 268 -6.14 -5.10 -24.33
C ASN A 268 -6.05 -3.80 -23.49
N HIS A 269 -6.96 -2.85 -23.69
CA HIS A 269 -6.92 -1.54 -23.02
C HIS A 269 -6.99 -1.62 -21.48
N MET A 270 -7.57 -2.68 -20.92
CA MET A 270 -7.62 -2.92 -19.47
C MET A 270 -6.30 -3.42 -18.89
N ARG A 271 -5.31 -3.73 -19.73
CA ARG A 271 -4.03 -4.27 -19.31
C ARG A 271 -3.17 -3.29 -18.52
N TRP A 272 -3.26 -2.02 -18.87
CA TRP A 272 -2.68 -0.88 -18.18
C TRP A 272 -3.62 0.31 -18.30
N ASP A 273 -3.38 1.32 -17.52
CA ASP A 273 -4.27 2.45 -17.46
C ASP A 273 -4.56 2.98 -18.89
N ASN A 274 -5.79 3.13 -19.19
CA ASN A 274 -6.45 3.87 -20.26
C ASN A 274 -5.54 4.71 -21.19
N GLN A 275 -4.50 4.09 -21.74
CA GLN A 275 -3.46 4.76 -22.50
C GLN A 275 -3.92 5.17 -23.92
N ILE A 276 -5.14 4.81 -24.28
CA ILE A 276 -5.72 5.18 -25.56
C ILE A 276 -6.58 6.42 -25.35
N GLY A 277 -5.93 7.57 -25.42
CA GLY A 277 -6.60 8.86 -25.60
C GLY A 277 -7.03 9.62 -24.34
N SER A 278 -6.59 9.25 -23.13
CA SER A 278 -6.88 10.04 -21.95
C SER A 278 -5.65 10.28 -21.07
N SER A 279 -5.67 11.37 -20.32
CA SER A 279 -4.66 11.72 -19.32
C SER A 279 -4.53 10.58 -18.31
N ALA A 280 -3.34 10.00 -18.25
CA ALA A 280 -2.99 8.88 -17.39
C ALA A 280 -3.35 9.15 -15.92
N SER A 281 -4.26 8.37 -15.36
CA SER A 281 -4.50 8.35 -13.92
C SER A 281 -3.43 7.56 -13.17
N GLY A 282 -2.56 6.85 -13.89
CA GLY A 282 -1.50 5.99 -13.37
C GLY A 282 -1.95 4.70 -12.71
N SER A 283 -3.26 4.48 -12.55
CA SER A 283 -3.81 3.23 -12.06
C SER A 283 -3.89 2.20 -13.17
N THR A 284 -3.54 0.94 -12.89
CA THR A 284 -3.59 -0.14 -13.88
C THR A 284 -5.00 -0.68 -14.11
N ASN A 285 -5.92 -0.41 -13.21
CA ASN A 285 -7.31 -0.88 -13.22
C ASN A 285 -7.50 -2.40 -13.39
N ASN A 286 -6.46 -3.20 -13.18
CA ASN A 286 -6.56 -4.65 -13.21
C ASN A 286 -5.70 -5.33 -12.13
N SER A 287 -6.14 -6.50 -11.68
CA SER A 287 -5.54 -7.23 -10.56
C SER A 287 -4.12 -7.76 -10.83
N LEU A 288 -3.68 -7.81 -12.09
CA LEU A 288 -2.35 -8.30 -12.48
C LEU A 288 -1.21 -7.51 -11.81
N TYR A 289 -1.44 -6.22 -11.55
CA TYR A 289 -0.45 -5.31 -10.98
C TYR A 289 -0.75 -4.93 -9.53
N PHE A 290 -1.87 -5.42 -8.96
CA PHE A 290 -2.15 -5.23 -7.55
C PHE A 290 -1.42 -6.27 -6.70
N SER A 291 -0.82 -5.81 -5.63
CA SER A 291 -0.16 -6.65 -4.63
C SER A 291 -0.56 -6.24 -3.23
N LYS A 292 -0.49 -7.19 -2.28
CA LYS A 292 -0.58 -6.85 -0.86
C LYS A 292 0.62 -5.97 -0.49
N GLY A 293 0.35 -4.85 0.16
CA GLY A 293 1.38 -3.91 0.61
C GLY A 293 2.06 -4.31 1.92
N ASP A 294 1.68 -5.43 2.54
CA ASP A 294 2.20 -5.90 3.82
C ASP A 294 3.73 -6.01 3.81
N TYR A 295 4.37 -5.46 4.84
CA TYR A 295 5.81 -5.52 4.98
C TYR A 295 6.28 -5.54 6.45
N LEU A 296 7.51 -6.03 6.64
CA LEU A 296 8.35 -5.83 7.80
C LEU A 296 9.66 -5.17 7.33
N ALA A 297 9.98 -4.00 7.86
CA ALA A 297 11.16 -3.23 7.52
C ALA A 297 12.23 -3.35 8.61
N PHE A 298 13.47 -3.62 8.23
CA PHE A 298 14.62 -3.54 9.10
C PHE A 298 15.22 -2.13 9.04
N ARG A 299 14.88 -1.31 10.05
CA ARG A 299 15.26 0.12 10.07
C ARG A 299 16.66 0.36 10.55
N GLU A 300 17.07 -0.37 11.60
CA GLU A 300 18.35 -0.19 12.24
C GLU A 300 18.86 -1.54 12.77
N VAL A 301 20.13 -1.79 12.56
CA VAL A 301 20.93 -2.72 13.36
C VAL A 301 22.19 -1.98 13.76
N SER A 302 22.35 -1.71 15.04
CA SER A 302 23.50 -1.01 15.58
C SER A 302 24.19 -1.83 16.65
N LEU A 303 25.49 -1.69 16.69
CA LEU A 303 26.39 -2.32 17.63
C LEU A 303 27.25 -1.24 18.27
N SER A 304 27.30 -1.21 19.59
CA SER A 304 28.25 -0.35 20.30
C SER A 304 28.98 -1.13 21.39
N TYR A 305 30.20 -0.75 21.65
CA TYR A 305 31.01 -1.35 22.69
C TYR A 305 31.70 -0.28 23.53
N MET A 306 31.35 -0.25 24.80
CA MET A 306 31.99 0.59 25.79
C MET A 306 33.28 -0.09 26.28
N LEU A 307 34.42 0.50 26.00
CA LEU A 307 35.70 -0.05 26.43
C LEU A 307 35.83 -0.11 27.97
N PRO A 308 36.39 -1.21 28.52
CA PRO A 308 36.61 -1.32 29.94
C PRO A 308 37.48 -0.19 30.49
N LEU A 309 37.11 0.37 31.63
CA LEU A 309 37.90 1.45 32.30
C LEU A 309 39.36 1.09 32.53
N SER A 310 39.68 -0.19 32.77
CA SER A 310 41.04 -0.69 32.92
C SER A 310 41.94 -0.45 31.70
N TRP A 311 41.36 -0.39 30.51
CA TRP A 311 42.09 -0.14 29.25
C TRP A 311 42.35 1.35 29.00
N ILE A 312 41.36 2.20 29.33
CA ILE A 312 41.38 3.63 28.95
C ILE A 312 41.94 4.54 30.05
N ARG A 313 42.01 4.07 31.32
CA ARG A 313 42.47 4.86 32.46
C ARG A 313 43.88 5.36 32.30
N LYS A 314 44.77 4.59 31.67
CA LYS A 314 46.14 5.00 31.36
C LYS A 314 46.22 6.19 30.40
N MET A 315 45.19 6.37 29.58
CA MET A 315 45.09 7.49 28.62
C MET A 315 44.39 8.72 29.23
N ARG A 316 44.04 8.69 30.55
CA ARG A 316 43.28 9.76 31.24
C ARG A 316 41.93 10.04 30.62
N LEU A 317 41.29 9.01 30.05
CA LEU A 317 39.96 9.09 29.46
C LEU A 317 38.91 8.56 30.42
N SER A 318 37.72 9.19 30.45
CA SER A 318 36.60 8.80 31.30
C SER A 318 35.70 7.74 30.66
N ALA A 319 35.53 7.79 29.33
CA ALA A 319 34.80 6.77 28.59
C ALA A 319 35.25 6.75 27.11
N VAL A 320 35.25 5.56 26.52
CA VAL A 320 35.44 5.38 25.07
C VAL A 320 34.39 4.36 24.59
N GLU A 321 33.57 4.77 23.63
CA GLU A 321 32.59 3.93 22.95
C GLU A 321 32.94 3.83 21.47
N VAL A 322 33.02 2.60 20.98
CA VAL A 322 33.15 2.30 19.53
C VAL A 322 31.78 1.83 19.06
N PHE A 323 31.30 2.36 17.94
CA PHE A 323 30.00 1.98 17.40
C PHE A 323 30.03 1.80 15.89
N ALA A 324 29.13 0.94 15.42
CA ALA A 324 28.79 0.76 14.01
C ALA A 324 27.28 0.56 13.88
N GLY A 325 26.71 1.07 12.79
CA GLY A 325 25.28 0.96 12.53
C GLY A 325 25.00 0.81 11.04
N ALA A 326 23.95 0.05 10.75
CA ALA A 326 23.35 -0.09 9.44
C ALA A 326 21.87 0.32 9.53
N TYR A 327 21.45 1.18 8.59
CA TYR A 327 20.10 1.74 8.55
C TYR A 327 19.43 1.46 7.21
N ASN A 328 18.07 1.35 7.23
CA ASN A 328 17.24 1.03 6.06
C ASN A 328 17.75 -0.23 5.34
N ILE A 329 18.01 -1.30 6.10
CA ILE A 329 18.70 -2.51 5.64
C ILE A 329 17.90 -3.23 4.57
N GLY A 330 16.57 -3.30 4.72
CA GLY A 330 15.69 -3.92 3.73
C GLY A 330 14.32 -4.28 4.29
N TYR A 331 13.58 -5.06 3.50
CA TYR A 331 12.20 -5.45 3.77
C TYR A 331 11.99 -6.94 3.59
N ILE A 332 11.17 -7.53 4.44
CA ILE A 332 10.38 -8.72 4.13
C ILE A 332 9.02 -8.20 3.68
N LYS A 333 8.62 -8.46 2.43
CA LYS A 333 7.44 -7.85 1.84
C LYS A 333 6.75 -8.78 0.85
N LYS A 334 5.44 -8.56 0.65
CA LYS A 334 4.63 -9.23 -0.37
C LYS A 334 4.56 -8.44 -1.67
N TYR A 335 4.74 -7.14 -1.59
CA TYR A 335 4.77 -6.25 -2.73
C TYR A 335 5.95 -6.56 -3.66
N ASP A 336 5.71 -6.71 -4.96
CA ASP A 336 6.72 -7.08 -5.96
C ASP A 336 7.55 -5.90 -6.52
N GLY A 337 7.14 -4.64 -6.24
CA GLY A 337 7.90 -3.44 -6.56
C GLY A 337 9.10 -3.21 -5.62
N MET A 338 9.84 -2.14 -5.83
CA MET A 338 11.07 -1.86 -5.05
C MET A 338 10.77 -1.45 -3.61
N PHE A 339 9.77 -0.59 -3.40
CA PHE A 339 9.51 0.08 -2.13
C PHE A 339 8.05 -0.10 -1.70
N PRO A 340 7.75 -0.71 -0.53
CA PRO A 340 6.37 -1.03 -0.14
C PRO A 340 5.65 0.12 0.59
N GLU A 341 6.32 1.21 0.94
CA GLU A 341 5.74 2.32 1.70
C GLU A 341 5.05 3.33 0.77
N ILE A 342 4.04 2.86 0.03
CA ILE A 342 3.28 3.65 -0.94
C ILE A 342 1.94 4.02 -0.31
N TYR A 343 1.82 5.25 0.19
CA TYR A 343 0.61 5.72 0.88
C TYR A 343 -0.44 6.34 -0.05
N THR A 344 -0.09 6.58 -1.31
CA THR A 344 -1.03 7.03 -2.36
C THR A 344 -1.84 5.87 -2.93
N GLY A 345 -1.38 4.65 -2.71
CA GLY A 345 -1.96 3.41 -3.24
C GLY A 345 -1.51 3.06 -4.65
N VAL A 346 -0.81 3.95 -5.35
CA VAL A 346 -0.24 3.69 -6.69
C VAL A 346 1.25 3.97 -6.65
N ASP A 347 2.05 2.99 -7.10
CA ASP A 347 3.50 3.13 -7.28
C ASP A 347 3.82 3.64 -8.68
N TYR A 348 4.36 4.83 -8.76
CA TYR A 348 4.86 5.46 -10.00
C TYR A 348 6.37 5.31 -10.19
N GLY A 349 7.02 4.38 -9.50
CA GLY A 349 8.47 4.21 -9.53
C GLY A 349 9.18 5.11 -8.53
N ILE A 350 8.69 5.15 -7.28
CA ILE A 350 9.29 5.93 -6.20
C ILE A 350 10.70 5.42 -5.92
N TYR A 351 11.64 6.35 -5.80
CA TYR A 351 13.03 6.03 -5.48
C TYR A 351 13.13 5.43 -4.06
N PRO A 352 13.74 4.23 -3.91
CA PRO A 352 13.83 3.56 -2.61
C PRO A 352 14.78 4.32 -1.67
N ARG A 353 14.50 4.24 -0.37
CA ARG A 353 15.40 4.80 0.64
C ARG A 353 16.77 4.14 0.56
N PRO A 354 17.87 4.91 0.58
CA PRO A 354 19.22 4.37 0.54
C PRO A 354 19.54 3.63 1.83
N ARG A 355 20.30 2.56 1.73
CA ARG A 355 20.97 1.95 2.89
C ARG A 355 22.07 2.86 3.36
N GLN A 356 22.21 2.98 4.68
CA GLN A 356 23.23 3.82 5.28
C GLN A 356 24.06 2.98 6.25
N TYR A 357 25.34 3.20 6.26
CA TYR A 357 26.28 2.57 7.17
C TYR A 357 27.10 3.66 7.86
N ASN A 358 27.21 3.60 9.15
CA ASN A 358 28.07 4.50 9.91
C ASN A 358 28.95 3.71 10.87
N MET A 359 30.07 4.28 11.24
CA MET A 359 30.94 3.82 12.30
C MET A 359 31.65 5.00 12.91
N GLY A 360 31.99 4.88 14.17
CA GLY A 360 32.66 5.96 14.87
C GLY A 360 33.17 5.57 16.23
N VAL A 361 33.87 6.51 16.84
CA VAL A 361 34.38 6.43 18.21
C VAL A 361 33.95 7.68 18.94
N LYS A 362 33.34 7.51 20.10
CA LYS A 362 33.01 8.60 21.04
C LYS A 362 33.95 8.55 22.20
N ILE A 363 34.66 9.66 22.46
CA ILE A 363 35.66 9.76 23.50
C ILE A 363 35.23 10.85 24.46
N ASN A 364 35.22 10.52 25.77
CA ASN A 364 35.00 11.45 26.88
C ASN A 364 36.29 11.57 27.67
N PHE A 365 36.69 12.80 27.94
CA PHE A 365 37.89 13.15 28.69
C PHE A 365 37.65 13.35 30.18
#